data_b025d945d1b9a82b9805c1651729448b
#
_entry.id   b025d945d1b9a82b9805c1651729448b
#
_cell.length_a   1.000
_cell.length_b   1.000
_cell.length_c   1.000
_cell.angle_alpha   90.00
_cell.angle_beta   90.00
_cell.angle_gamma   90.00
#
_symmetry.space_group_name_H-M   'P 1'
#
loop_
_entity.id
_entity.type
_entity.pdbx_description
1 polymer ?
#
loop_
_entity_poly.entity_id
_entity_poly.type
_entity_poly.pdbx_seq_one_letter_code
_entity_poly.pdbx_strand_id
1 'polypeptide(L)'
;MTETNLRELLVATARAYMGANTYNGQKQEIIDIYNKNHPLPRGYKVQYSDAWCATFVSAMGYIAGFSRIVFPECSCPEMISKYMFANCWEEHDDYVPMPGDIIFYDWDDSGHGDCTGIPDHVGIVESCNGYNITVIEGNKGDTVGRRNLLVNSRYVRGYGVPNYSLLADEKEKPETKPESEETEMVYKTLNDVPKWAYKDIKALIDCDAIAGDGMGNIDLNETLMRAVIIMKRYVDMKG
;
A
#
# COMPACT_ATOMS: atom_id res chain seq x y z
N MET A 1 -7.42 13.36 -12.98
CA MET A 1 -6.06 13.44 -12.33
C MET A 1 -5.53 12.02 -12.18
N THR A 2 -4.26 11.76 -12.55
CA THR A 2 -3.68 10.41 -12.44
C THR A 2 -3.43 10.03 -10.96
N GLU A 3 -3.29 8.73 -10.67
CA GLU A 3 -2.92 8.26 -9.32
C GLU A 3 -1.60 8.87 -8.85
N THR A 4 -0.61 8.98 -9.75
CA THR A 4 0.68 9.61 -9.45
C THR A 4 0.50 11.06 -9.02
N ASN A 5 -0.36 11.83 -9.71
CA ASN A 5 -0.63 13.22 -9.37
C ASN A 5 -1.37 13.35 -8.02
N LEU A 6 -2.26 12.39 -7.70
CA LEU A 6 -2.97 12.37 -6.42
C LEU A 6 -2.01 12.03 -5.27
N ARG A 7 -1.11 11.06 -5.45
CA ARG A 7 -0.05 10.74 -4.48
C ARG A 7 0.84 11.96 -4.21
N GLU A 8 1.30 12.63 -5.27
CA GLU A 8 2.11 13.84 -5.13
C GLU A 8 1.33 14.99 -4.47
N LEU A 9 0.03 15.12 -4.71
CA LEU A 9 -0.81 16.13 -4.05
C LEU A 9 -0.84 15.92 -2.53
N LEU A 10 -0.99 14.68 -2.04
CA LEU A 10 -0.93 14.39 -0.60
C LEU A 10 0.44 14.74 -0.02
N VAL A 11 1.51 14.33 -0.72
CA VAL A 11 2.90 14.61 -0.31
C VAL A 11 3.18 16.11 -0.32
N ALA A 12 2.76 16.85 -1.36
CA ALA A 12 2.92 18.30 -1.44
C ALA A 12 2.14 19.01 -0.33
N THR A 13 0.94 18.53 0.00
CA THR A 13 0.16 19.03 1.14
C THR A 13 0.93 18.87 2.45
N ALA A 14 1.52 17.70 2.69
CA ALA A 14 2.32 17.46 3.88
C ALA A 14 3.60 18.33 3.91
N ARG A 15 4.26 18.51 2.75
CA ARG A 15 5.44 19.39 2.62
C ARG A 15 5.14 20.83 2.97
N ALA A 16 3.93 21.34 2.67
CA ALA A 16 3.55 22.72 2.97
C ALA A 16 3.52 23.01 4.48
N TYR A 17 3.40 22.00 5.32
CA TYR A 17 3.41 22.14 6.79
C TYR A 17 4.76 21.82 7.43
N MET A 18 5.84 21.65 6.65
CA MET A 18 7.17 21.42 7.21
C MET A 18 7.57 22.52 8.19
N GLY A 19 8.00 22.12 9.40
CA GLY A 19 8.35 23.03 10.48
C GLY A 19 7.15 23.53 11.30
N ALA A 20 5.92 23.11 10.98
CA ALA A 20 4.75 23.40 11.81
C ALA A 20 4.93 22.88 13.23
N ASN A 21 4.68 23.71 14.24
CA ASN A 21 4.87 23.38 15.65
C ASN A 21 3.98 24.25 16.55
N THR A 22 4.08 24.03 17.88
CA THR A 22 3.30 24.79 18.87
C THR A 22 3.63 26.29 18.84
N TYR A 23 4.90 26.68 18.64
CA TYR A 23 5.34 28.06 18.77
C TYR A 23 4.93 28.94 17.59
N ASN A 24 4.82 28.39 16.39
CA ASN A 24 4.35 29.14 15.21
C ASN A 24 2.84 29.04 14.97
N GLY A 25 2.10 28.37 15.84
CA GLY A 25 0.64 28.24 15.79
C GLY A 25 0.12 27.22 14.75
N GLN A 26 0.97 26.66 13.91
CA GLN A 26 0.54 25.75 12.84
C GLN A 26 0.15 24.37 13.37
N LYS A 27 0.68 23.92 14.53
CA LYS A 27 0.15 22.72 15.21
C LYS A 27 -1.33 22.88 15.54
N GLN A 28 -1.69 24.03 16.12
CA GLN A 28 -3.08 24.33 16.46
C GLN A 28 -3.97 24.37 15.22
N GLU A 29 -3.49 24.96 14.12
CA GLU A 29 -4.17 24.96 12.83
C GLU A 29 -4.46 23.54 12.33
N ILE A 30 -3.46 22.64 12.36
CA ILE A 30 -3.59 21.22 11.96
C ILE A 30 -4.67 20.52 12.82
N ILE A 31 -4.63 20.72 14.15
CA ILE A 31 -5.62 20.14 15.06
C ILE A 31 -7.01 20.70 14.81
N ASP A 32 -7.12 22.00 14.53
CA ASP A 32 -8.38 22.65 14.21
C ASP A 32 -8.97 22.18 12.88
N ILE A 33 -8.14 21.91 11.86
CA ILE A 33 -8.58 21.30 10.60
C ILE A 33 -9.22 19.94 10.90
N TYR A 34 -8.57 19.09 11.67
CA TYR A 34 -9.16 17.81 12.07
C TYR A 34 -10.47 18.00 12.83
N ASN A 35 -10.49 18.83 13.85
CA ASN A 35 -11.65 19.06 14.73
C ASN A 35 -12.86 19.69 14.03
N LYS A 36 -12.68 20.41 12.94
CA LYS A 36 -13.77 21.00 12.13
C LYS A 36 -14.48 20.01 11.22
N ASN A 37 -13.87 18.86 10.95
CA ASN A 37 -14.42 17.85 10.04
C ASN A 37 -15.27 16.82 10.81
N HIS A 38 -16.57 16.93 10.68
CA HIS A 38 -17.54 16.08 11.36
C HIS A 38 -18.15 15.02 10.42
N PRO A 39 -18.57 13.84 10.98
CA PRO A 39 -18.45 13.44 12.39
C PRO A 39 -17.01 13.14 12.78
N LEU A 40 -16.60 13.53 13.98
CA LEU A 40 -15.29 13.20 14.50
C LEU A 40 -15.17 11.68 14.71
N PRO A 41 -14.06 11.07 14.31
CA PRO A 41 -13.79 9.68 14.64
C PRO A 41 -13.95 9.42 16.13
N ARG A 42 -14.71 8.39 16.47
CA ARG A 42 -15.06 8.01 17.86
C ARG A 42 -15.64 9.17 18.71
N GLY A 43 -16.08 10.26 18.09
CA GLY A 43 -16.60 11.45 18.77
C GLY A 43 -15.54 12.25 19.55
N TYR A 44 -14.25 11.95 19.38
CA TYR A 44 -13.18 12.58 20.15
C TYR A 44 -12.68 13.87 19.51
N LYS A 45 -12.75 14.97 20.26
CA LYS A 45 -12.16 16.26 19.90
C LYS A 45 -10.74 16.33 20.43
N VAL A 46 -9.76 16.35 19.51
CA VAL A 46 -8.32 16.40 19.85
C VAL A 46 -7.98 17.71 20.56
N GLN A 47 -7.24 17.59 21.67
CA GLN A 47 -6.75 18.74 22.45
C GLN A 47 -5.36 19.15 21.93
N TYR A 48 -4.99 20.41 22.16
CA TYR A 48 -3.65 20.89 21.74
C TYR A 48 -2.50 20.25 22.51
N SER A 49 -2.79 19.61 23.65
CA SER A 49 -1.84 18.85 24.45
C SER A 49 -1.64 17.40 24.02
N ASP A 50 -2.53 16.91 23.16
CA ASP A 50 -2.52 15.51 22.74
C ASP A 50 -1.36 15.23 21.75
N ALA A 51 -0.98 13.95 21.64
CA ALA A 51 -0.18 13.48 20.55
C ALA A 51 -0.94 13.69 19.22
N TRP A 52 -0.27 14.21 18.21
CA TRP A 52 -0.96 14.68 16.99
C TRP A 52 -0.38 14.11 15.69
N CYS A 53 0.37 13.00 15.74
CA CYS A 53 0.90 12.35 14.54
C CYS A 53 -0.22 11.83 13.61
N ALA A 54 -1.19 11.07 14.16
CA ALA A 54 -2.34 10.58 13.39
C ALA A 54 -3.29 11.73 12.99
N THR A 55 -3.45 12.73 13.86
CA THR A 55 -4.20 13.96 13.55
C THR A 55 -3.59 14.72 12.37
N PHE A 56 -2.25 14.80 12.28
CA PHE A 56 -1.54 15.38 11.14
C PHE A 56 -1.88 14.66 9.85
N VAL A 57 -1.72 13.33 9.80
CA VAL A 57 -2.05 12.54 8.61
C VAL A 57 -3.50 12.77 8.18
N SER A 58 -4.42 12.76 9.13
CA SER A 58 -5.85 13.01 8.89
C SER A 58 -6.11 14.40 8.34
N ALA A 59 -5.46 15.44 8.89
CA ALA A 59 -5.60 16.82 8.43
C ALA A 59 -5.07 16.96 7.00
N MET A 60 -3.94 16.35 6.67
CA MET A 60 -3.42 16.34 5.29
C MET A 60 -4.39 15.66 4.32
N GLY A 61 -5.00 14.55 4.74
CA GLY A 61 -6.07 13.89 3.98
C GLY A 61 -7.29 14.77 3.76
N TYR A 62 -7.71 15.54 4.76
CA TYR A 62 -8.82 16.50 4.62
C TYR A 62 -8.48 17.64 3.68
N ILE A 63 -7.30 18.26 3.80
CA ILE A 63 -6.86 19.37 2.93
C ILE A 63 -6.76 18.91 1.48
N ALA A 64 -6.21 17.72 1.23
CA ALA A 64 -6.10 17.16 -0.11
C ALA A 64 -7.45 16.69 -0.69
N GLY A 65 -8.52 16.63 0.12
CA GLY A 65 -9.81 16.07 -0.30
C GLY A 65 -9.86 14.55 -0.32
N PHE A 66 -8.96 13.87 0.40
CA PHE A 66 -8.74 12.43 0.34
C PHE A 66 -9.28 11.66 1.54
N SER A 67 -10.19 12.24 2.34
CA SER A 67 -10.74 11.61 3.55
C SER A 67 -11.44 10.25 3.31
N ARG A 68 -11.74 9.90 2.05
CA ARG A 68 -12.29 8.59 1.68
C ARG A 68 -11.25 7.49 1.54
N ILE A 69 -9.97 7.83 1.37
CA ILE A 69 -8.86 6.89 1.14
C ILE A 69 -7.74 7.07 2.16
N VAL A 70 -7.54 8.30 2.68
CA VAL A 70 -6.69 8.57 3.84
C VAL A 70 -7.64 8.67 5.04
N PHE A 71 -7.85 7.52 5.70
CA PHE A 71 -8.93 7.36 6.69
C PHE A 71 -8.70 8.22 7.93
N PRO A 72 -9.56 9.24 8.21
CA PRO A 72 -9.35 10.15 9.32
C PRO A 72 -9.42 9.42 10.68
N GLU A 73 -8.41 9.67 11.52
CA GLU A 73 -8.30 9.15 12.89
C GLU A 73 -7.26 9.97 13.68
N CYS A 74 -7.36 9.95 14.99
CA CYS A 74 -6.37 10.56 15.88
C CYS A 74 -5.61 9.52 16.74
N SER A 75 -5.80 8.23 16.44
CA SER A 75 -5.16 7.09 17.11
C SER A 75 -4.54 6.18 16.05
N CYS A 76 -3.24 5.86 16.21
CA CYS A 76 -2.53 5.00 15.27
C CYS A 76 -3.15 3.59 15.16
N PRO A 77 -3.47 2.88 16.27
CA PRO A 77 -4.12 1.57 16.19
C PRO A 77 -5.48 1.60 15.48
N GLU A 78 -6.29 2.62 15.75
CA GLU A 78 -7.61 2.76 15.13
C GLU A 78 -7.50 3.11 13.63
N MET A 79 -6.48 3.88 13.26
CA MET A 79 -6.21 4.18 11.84
C MET A 79 -5.78 2.92 11.09
N ILE A 80 -4.92 2.06 11.65
CA ILE A 80 -4.59 0.74 11.08
C ILE A 80 -5.84 -0.10 10.89
N SER A 81 -6.71 -0.17 11.92
CA SER A 81 -7.96 -0.94 11.84
C SER A 81 -8.83 -0.52 10.65
N LYS A 82 -8.86 0.77 10.31
CA LYS A 82 -9.58 1.28 9.13
C LYS A 82 -8.92 0.83 7.81
N TYR A 83 -7.58 0.84 7.72
CA TYR A 83 -6.87 0.32 6.55
C TYR A 83 -7.06 -1.18 6.37
N MET A 84 -7.01 -1.95 7.46
CA MET A 84 -7.30 -3.40 7.44
C MET A 84 -8.74 -3.68 6.98
N PHE A 85 -9.73 -2.95 7.52
CA PHE A 85 -11.13 -3.10 7.12
C PHE A 85 -11.37 -2.79 5.65
N ALA A 86 -10.62 -1.84 5.10
CA ALA A 86 -10.69 -1.43 3.69
C ALA A 86 -9.86 -2.32 2.74
N ASN A 87 -9.20 -3.39 3.23
CA ASN A 87 -8.22 -4.20 2.47
C ASN A 87 -7.11 -3.34 1.83
N CYS A 88 -6.68 -2.31 2.55
CA CYS A 88 -5.63 -1.36 2.15
C CYS A 88 -4.46 -1.35 3.16
N TRP A 89 -4.26 -2.46 3.89
CA TRP A 89 -3.18 -2.64 4.84
C TRP A 89 -2.10 -3.57 4.29
N GLU A 90 -0.84 -3.19 4.44
CA GLU A 90 0.31 -3.94 3.98
C GLU A 90 1.37 -4.04 5.09
N GLU A 91 1.84 -5.25 5.39
CA GLU A 91 2.81 -5.50 6.45
C GLU A 91 3.89 -6.54 6.07
N HIS A 92 4.01 -6.88 4.78
CA HIS A 92 5.05 -7.80 4.34
C HIS A 92 6.43 -7.11 4.30
N ASP A 93 7.47 -7.82 4.70
CA ASP A 93 8.85 -7.32 4.80
C ASP A 93 9.43 -6.85 3.47
N ASP A 94 8.99 -7.42 2.37
CA ASP A 94 9.44 -7.09 1.01
C ASP A 94 8.65 -5.94 0.37
N TYR A 95 7.68 -5.36 1.10
CA TYR A 95 6.93 -4.24 0.58
C TYR A 95 7.80 -2.99 0.43
N VAL A 96 7.85 -2.43 -0.77
CA VAL A 96 8.52 -1.17 -1.08
C VAL A 96 7.47 -0.07 -1.19
N PRO A 97 7.38 0.85 -0.21
CA PRO A 97 6.32 1.84 -0.19
C PRO A 97 6.48 2.88 -1.29
N MET A 98 5.35 3.42 -1.74
CA MET A 98 5.27 4.50 -2.71
C MET A 98 5.01 5.86 -2.02
N PRO A 99 5.39 7.00 -2.65
CA PRO A 99 4.96 8.31 -2.17
C PRO A 99 3.46 8.36 -1.94
N GLY A 100 3.04 8.93 -0.80
CA GLY A 100 1.64 9.01 -0.40
C GLY A 100 1.10 7.78 0.35
N ASP A 101 1.89 6.71 0.54
CA ASP A 101 1.53 5.66 1.49
C ASP A 101 1.66 6.17 2.92
N ILE A 102 0.93 5.58 3.83
CA ILE A 102 0.92 5.94 5.25
C ILE A 102 1.71 4.89 6.02
N ILE A 103 2.84 5.28 6.59
CA ILE A 103 3.72 4.37 7.33
C ILE A 103 3.44 4.46 8.83
N PHE A 104 3.38 3.31 9.49
CA PHE A 104 3.15 3.18 10.93
C PHE A 104 4.36 2.56 11.61
N TYR A 105 4.59 2.97 12.85
CA TYR A 105 5.74 2.53 13.64
C TYR A 105 5.28 1.98 15.00
N ASP A 106 6.06 1.03 15.51
CA ASP A 106 6.07 0.58 16.90
C ASP A 106 7.48 0.83 17.47
N TRP A 107 7.69 2.03 18.06
CA TRP A 107 8.99 2.42 18.61
C TRP A 107 9.34 1.67 19.87
N ASP A 108 8.33 1.28 20.64
CA ASP A 108 8.51 0.49 21.86
C ASP A 108 8.84 -0.97 21.56
N ASP A 109 8.76 -1.36 20.29
CA ASP A 109 9.02 -2.73 19.83
C ASP A 109 8.20 -3.77 20.62
N SER A 110 6.93 -3.43 20.87
CA SER A 110 6.03 -4.17 21.76
C SER A 110 5.71 -5.57 21.26
N GLY A 111 5.88 -5.82 19.95
CA GLY A 111 5.74 -7.10 19.30
C GLY A 111 7.07 -7.85 19.10
N HIS A 112 8.16 -7.44 19.76
CA HIS A 112 9.49 -8.00 19.62
C HIS A 112 10.17 -7.80 18.25
N GLY A 113 9.92 -6.67 17.62
CA GLY A 113 10.45 -6.30 16.31
C GLY A 113 9.66 -6.93 15.17
N ASP A 114 9.83 -6.37 14.01
CA ASP A 114 9.38 -6.96 12.76
C ASP A 114 7.86 -6.99 12.51
N CYS A 115 7.30 -5.89 12.03
CA CYS A 115 5.92 -5.74 11.57
C CYS A 115 4.83 -6.23 12.55
N THR A 116 5.11 -6.20 13.86
CA THR A 116 4.19 -6.61 14.93
C THR A 116 4.00 -5.51 15.97
N GLY A 117 3.15 -5.74 16.96
CA GLY A 117 2.98 -4.86 18.11
C GLY A 117 1.96 -3.76 17.91
N ILE A 118 1.91 -2.86 18.90
CA ILE A 118 0.93 -1.77 18.97
C ILE A 118 1.57 -0.50 18.37
N PRO A 119 1.01 0.07 17.29
CA PRO A 119 1.58 1.25 16.66
C PRO A 119 1.45 2.48 17.57
N ASP A 120 2.55 3.21 17.74
CA ASP A 120 2.63 4.42 18.55
C ASP A 120 2.89 5.69 17.72
N HIS A 121 3.24 5.56 16.44
CA HIS A 121 3.50 6.70 15.56
C HIS A 121 3.10 6.43 14.11
N VAL A 122 2.94 7.51 13.33
CA VAL A 122 2.53 7.45 11.93
C VAL A 122 3.06 8.64 11.13
N GLY A 123 3.32 8.43 9.83
CA GLY A 123 3.72 9.47 8.90
C GLY A 123 3.26 9.20 7.47
N ILE A 124 3.58 10.13 6.57
CA ILE A 124 3.30 10.05 5.13
C ILE A 124 4.61 9.80 4.39
N VAL A 125 4.69 8.75 3.60
CA VAL A 125 5.87 8.47 2.77
C VAL A 125 6.02 9.59 1.75
N GLU A 126 7.15 10.31 1.83
CA GLU A 126 7.51 11.37 0.89
C GLU A 126 8.19 10.80 -0.36
N SER A 127 9.06 9.84 -0.18
CA SER A 127 9.77 9.16 -1.28
C SER A 127 10.36 7.83 -0.80
N CYS A 128 10.55 6.90 -1.75
CA CYS A 128 11.29 5.67 -1.56
C CYS A 128 12.09 5.38 -2.82
N ASN A 129 13.35 4.97 -2.68
CA ASN A 129 14.21 4.57 -3.79
C ASN A 129 14.42 3.05 -3.88
N GLY A 130 13.55 2.28 -3.21
CA GLY A 130 13.64 0.82 -3.10
C GLY A 130 14.50 0.36 -1.92
N TYR A 131 15.24 1.26 -1.27
CA TYR A 131 16.10 0.94 -0.13
C TYR A 131 15.92 1.94 1.03
N ASN A 132 15.94 3.24 0.73
CA ASN A 132 15.73 4.30 1.72
C ASN A 132 14.35 4.92 1.54
N ILE A 133 13.67 5.13 2.67
CA ILE A 133 12.38 5.81 2.75
C ILE A 133 12.60 7.17 3.41
N THR A 134 12.03 8.23 2.82
CA THR A 134 11.86 9.53 3.48
C THR A 134 10.40 9.71 3.83
N VAL A 135 10.11 10.08 5.07
CA VAL A 135 8.76 10.22 5.62
C VAL A 135 8.58 11.62 6.18
N ILE A 136 7.40 12.22 5.98
CA ILE A 136 6.97 13.45 6.66
C ILE A 136 6.06 13.05 7.82
N GLU A 137 6.42 13.49 9.04
CA GLU A 137 5.74 13.13 10.28
C GLU A 137 5.28 14.37 11.03
N GLY A 138 4.05 14.36 11.53
CA GLY A 138 3.62 15.28 12.58
C GLY A 138 4.08 14.78 13.96
N ASN A 139 4.16 15.68 14.91
CA ASN A 139 4.54 15.37 16.30
C ASN A 139 5.96 14.74 16.45
N LYS A 140 6.84 14.98 15.49
CA LYS A 140 8.25 14.58 15.58
C LYS A 140 9.01 15.61 16.42
N GLY A 141 9.09 15.39 17.74
CA GLY A 141 9.62 16.40 18.66
C GLY A 141 8.81 17.70 18.66
N ASP A 142 7.48 17.58 18.68
CA ASP A 142 6.48 18.66 18.60
C ASP A 142 6.54 19.49 17.29
N THR A 143 7.06 18.92 16.21
CA THR A 143 7.12 19.60 14.91
C THR A 143 6.71 18.67 13.76
N VAL A 144 6.38 19.23 12.60
CA VAL A 144 6.35 18.47 11.35
C VAL A 144 7.76 18.39 10.79
N GLY A 145 8.27 17.18 10.66
CA GLY A 145 9.66 16.95 10.24
C GLY A 145 9.84 15.70 9.40
N ARG A 146 11.03 15.59 8.79
CA ARG A 146 11.40 14.41 8.01
C ARG A 146 12.09 13.35 8.87
N ARG A 147 11.81 12.10 8.56
CA ARG A 147 12.55 10.92 9.00
C ARG A 147 13.08 10.16 7.81
N ASN A 148 14.31 9.65 7.91
CA ASN A 148 14.86 8.69 6.96
C ASN A 148 15.04 7.35 7.66
N LEU A 149 14.68 6.27 6.96
CA LEU A 149 14.82 4.89 7.43
C LEU A 149 14.99 3.95 6.23
N LEU A 150 15.37 2.72 6.52
CA LEU A 150 15.47 1.68 5.50
C LEU A 150 14.10 1.01 5.28
N VAL A 151 13.87 0.51 4.07
CA VAL A 151 12.81 -0.46 3.81
C VAL A 151 13.04 -1.65 4.75
N ASN A 152 11.98 -2.19 5.32
CA ASN A 152 12.03 -3.25 6.31
C ASN A 152 12.87 -2.90 7.58
N SER A 153 12.80 -1.65 8.05
CA SER A 153 13.37 -1.29 9.35
C SER A 153 12.54 -1.93 10.48
N ARG A 154 13.19 -2.50 11.50
CA ARG A 154 12.56 -3.25 12.60
C ARG A 154 11.41 -2.55 13.31
N TYR A 155 11.36 -1.22 13.26
CA TYR A 155 10.30 -0.43 13.90
C TYR A 155 9.13 -0.12 12.97
N VAL A 156 9.18 -0.56 11.71
CA VAL A 156 8.04 -0.42 10.82
C VAL A 156 6.97 -1.43 11.22
N ARG A 157 5.78 -0.91 11.59
CA ARG A 157 4.62 -1.74 11.91
C ARG A 157 3.87 -2.18 10.66
N GLY A 158 3.97 -1.43 9.59
CA GLY A 158 3.33 -1.66 8.31
C GLY A 158 2.84 -0.37 7.66
N TYR A 159 2.06 -0.52 6.60
CA TYR A 159 1.63 0.56 5.74
C TYR A 159 0.12 0.54 5.49
N GLY A 160 -0.51 1.71 5.60
CA GLY A 160 -1.78 1.97 4.96
C GLY A 160 -1.51 2.38 3.51
N VAL A 161 -2.12 1.70 2.55
CA VAL A 161 -1.97 1.96 1.12
C VAL A 161 -3.26 2.57 0.59
N PRO A 162 -3.39 3.93 0.55
CA PRO A 162 -4.61 4.56 0.10
C PRO A 162 -4.95 4.17 -1.34
N ASN A 163 -6.19 3.78 -1.58
CA ASN A 163 -6.64 3.41 -2.92
C ASN A 163 -6.91 4.65 -3.78
N TYR A 164 -5.87 5.23 -4.34
CA TYR A 164 -5.93 6.42 -5.18
C TYR A 164 -6.75 6.22 -6.47
N SER A 165 -6.90 4.98 -6.95
CA SER A 165 -7.71 4.70 -8.15
C SER A 165 -9.18 5.10 -7.98
N LEU A 166 -9.68 5.14 -6.73
CA LEU A 166 -11.03 5.59 -6.42
C LEU A 166 -11.27 7.10 -6.66
N LEU A 167 -10.19 7.88 -6.76
CA LEU A 167 -10.21 9.33 -6.97
C LEU A 167 -9.63 9.74 -8.33
N ALA A 168 -8.95 8.84 -9.02
CA ALA A 168 -8.42 9.09 -10.35
C ALA A 168 -9.56 9.16 -11.38
N ASP A 169 -9.49 10.14 -12.28
CA ASP A 169 -10.45 10.26 -13.38
C ASP A 169 -10.18 9.12 -14.39
N GLU A 170 -11.20 8.38 -14.78
CA GLU A 170 -11.08 7.29 -15.76
C GLU A 170 -10.48 7.76 -17.10
N LYS A 171 -10.64 9.05 -17.45
CA LYS A 171 -10.10 9.65 -18.68
C LYS A 171 -8.61 9.96 -18.63
N GLU A 172 -8.02 9.96 -17.42
CA GLU A 172 -6.60 10.22 -17.18
C GLU A 172 -5.87 8.98 -16.61
N LYS A 173 -6.50 7.80 -16.66
CA LYS A 173 -5.65 6.61 -16.57
C LYS A 173 -4.55 6.83 -17.59
N PRO A 174 -3.23 6.76 -17.23
CA PRO A 174 -2.20 6.79 -18.25
C PRO A 174 -2.73 5.86 -19.32
N GLU A 175 -2.77 6.33 -20.57
CA GLU A 175 -2.85 5.41 -21.66
C GLU A 175 -1.75 4.42 -21.34
N THR A 176 -2.11 3.29 -20.83
CA THR A 176 -1.29 2.11 -21.01
C THR A 176 -1.03 2.23 -22.49
N LYS A 177 0.18 2.65 -22.85
CA LYS A 177 0.76 2.55 -24.18
C LYS A 177 0.08 1.32 -24.71
N PRO A 178 -0.72 1.40 -25.80
CA PRO A 178 -1.54 0.25 -26.16
C PRO A 178 -0.57 -0.89 -25.99
N GLU A 179 -0.86 -1.75 -25.01
CA GLU A 179 -0.20 -3.02 -24.93
C GLU A 179 -0.30 -3.40 -26.38
N SER A 180 0.83 -3.31 -27.07
CA SER A 180 0.90 -3.87 -28.41
C SER A 180 0.15 -5.14 -28.22
N GLU A 181 -0.96 -5.38 -28.94
CA GLU A 181 -1.67 -6.64 -28.86
C GLU A 181 -0.58 -7.71 -28.83
N GLU A 182 0.06 -7.90 -27.69
CA GLU A 182 0.66 -9.14 -27.30
C GLU A 182 -0.59 -10.00 -27.25
N THR A 183 -0.91 -10.56 -28.39
CA THR A 183 -1.80 -11.68 -28.51
C THR A 183 -1.29 -12.61 -27.44
N GLU A 184 -2.01 -12.65 -26.29
CA GLU A 184 -1.64 -13.48 -25.14
C GLU A 184 -1.35 -14.85 -25.74
N MET A 185 -0.09 -15.28 -25.65
CA MET A 185 0.39 -16.43 -26.42
C MET A 185 -0.36 -17.65 -25.87
N VAL A 186 -1.34 -18.11 -26.63
CA VAL A 186 -2.14 -19.29 -26.27
C VAL A 186 -1.44 -20.50 -26.90
N TYR A 187 -0.99 -21.39 -26.07
CA TYR A 187 -0.45 -22.69 -26.45
C TYR A 187 -1.62 -23.64 -26.73
N LYS A 188 -1.93 -23.84 -27.99
CA LYS A 188 -3.09 -24.61 -28.39
C LYS A 188 -2.91 -26.10 -28.18
N THR A 189 -1.69 -26.60 -28.38
CA THR A 189 -1.37 -28.03 -28.23
C THR A 189 -0.12 -28.20 -27.36
N LEU A 190 0.11 -29.42 -26.90
CA LEU A 190 1.32 -29.76 -26.13
C LEU A 190 2.63 -29.47 -26.90
N ASN A 191 2.60 -29.50 -28.25
CA ASN A 191 3.77 -29.20 -29.06
C ASN A 191 4.11 -27.72 -29.09
N ASP A 192 3.16 -26.86 -28.80
CA ASP A 192 3.37 -25.41 -28.74
C ASP A 192 3.97 -24.97 -27.42
N VAL A 193 3.93 -25.83 -26.39
CA VAL A 193 4.39 -25.52 -25.04
C VAL A 193 5.92 -25.40 -25.03
N PRO A 194 6.49 -24.34 -24.37
CA PRO A 194 7.93 -24.16 -24.25
C PRO A 194 8.63 -25.36 -23.62
N LYS A 195 9.85 -25.66 -24.04
CA LYS A 195 10.64 -26.80 -23.55
C LYS A 195 10.76 -26.86 -22.03
N TRP A 196 10.82 -25.72 -21.36
CA TRP A 196 10.94 -25.63 -19.90
C TRP A 196 9.67 -26.08 -19.15
N ALA A 197 8.50 -25.97 -19.78
CA ALA A 197 7.18 -26.31 -19.24
C ALA A 197 6.69 -27.69 -19.72
N TYR A 198 7.22 -28.18 -20.84
CA TYR A 198 6.71 -29.38 -21.55
C TYR A 198 6.54 -30.58 -20.64
N LYS A 199 7.55 -30.90 -19.80
CA LYS A 199 7.50 -32.08 -18.90
C LYS A 199 6.38 -31.98 -17.88
N ASP A 200 6.18 -30.81 -17.29
CA ASP A 200 5.17 -30.59 -16.25
C ASP A 200 3.78 -30.57 -16.84
N ILE A 201 3.59 -29.91 -17.97
CA ILE A 201 2.28 -29.85 -18.68
C ILE A 201 1.91 -31.24 -19.20
N LYS A 202 2.86 -31.99 -19.79
CA LYS A 202 2.61 -33.37 -20.21
C LYS A 202 2.13 -34.24 -19.06
N ALA A 203 2.80 -34.17 -17.90
CA ALA A 203 2.41 -34.94 -16.74
C ALA A 203 1.00 -34.57 -16.22
N LEU A 204 0.61 -33.28 -16.31
CA LEU A 204 -0.72 -32.81 -15.93
C LEU A 204 -1.81 -33.29 -16.91
N ILE A 205 -1.49 -33.42 -18.20
CA ILE A 205 -2.37 -34.02 -19.21
C ILE A 205 -2.48 -35.54 -18.98
N ASP A 206 -1.36 -36.22 -18.76
CA ASP A 206 -1.30 -37.68 -18.57
C ASP A 206 -2.09 -38.15 -17.32
N CYS A 207 -2.31 -37.25 -16.33
CA CYS A 207 -3.13 -37.53 -15.14
C CYS A 207 -4.52 -36.87 -15.18
N ASP A 208 -4.99 -36.42 -16.33
CA ASP A 208 -6.28 -35.75 -16.56
C ASP A 208 -6.51 -34.47 -15.73
N ALA A 209 -5.46 -33.89 -15.16
CA ALA A 209 -5.54 -32.60 -14.43
C ALA A 209 -5.71 -31.41 -15.39
N ILE A 210 -5.26 -31.55 -16.63
CA ILE A 210 -5.57 -30.64 -17.74
C ILE A 210 -6.33 -31.47 -18.78
N ALA A 211 -7.63 -31.24 -18.87
CA ALA A 211 -8.48 -31.85 -19.88
C ALA A 211 -8.59 -30.89 -21.05
N GLY A 212 -8.01 -31.22 -22.19
CA GLY A 212 -8.27 -30.52 -23.44
C GLY A 212 -9.66 -30.83 -24.01
N ASP A 213 -9.91 -30.38 -25.22
CA ASP A 213 -11.19 -30.56 -25.94
C ASP A 213 -11.39 -32.01 -26.47
N GLY A 214 -10.55 -32.95 -26.14
CA GLY A 214 -10.56 -34.34 -26.66
C GLY A 214 -9.97 -34.46 -28.06
N MET A 215 -9.62 -33.40 -28.76
CA MET A 215 -8.98 -33.36 -30.06
C MET A 215 -7.49 -32.99 -29.98
N GLY A 216 -6.96 -32.89 -28.76
CA GLY A 216 -5.53 -32.53 -28.48
C GLY A 216 -5.27 -31.05 -28.29
N ASN A 217 -6.30 -30.20 -28.26
CA ASN A 217 -6.14 -28.80 -27.90
C ASN A 217 -6.21 -28.64 -26.37
N ILE A 218 -5.29 -27.83 -25.81
CA ILE A 218 -5.19 -27.53 -24.37
C ILE A 218 -5.48 -26.07 -24.04
N ASP A 219 -5.44 -25.18 -25.04
CA ASP A 219 -5.76 -23.74 -24.95
C ASP A 219 -5.24 -23.04 -23.67
N LEU A 220 -3.94 -23.26 -23.33
CA LEU A 220 -3.31 -22.67 -22.17
C LEU A 220 -2.65 -21.35 -22.54
N ASN A 221 -3.00 -20.27 -21.86
CA ASN A 221 -2.21 -19.06 -21.90
C ASN A 221 -0.97 -19.16 -20.97
N GLU A 222 0.01 -18.28 -21.14
CA GLU A 222 1.26 -18.34 -20.38
C GLU A 222 1.02 -18.19 -18.87
N THR A 223 0.12 -17.32 -18.46
CA THR A 223 -0.21 -17.07 -17.05
C THR A 223 -0.79 -18.33 -16.40
N LEU A 224 -1.78 -18.95 -17.03
CA LEU A 224 -2.38 -20.19 -16.52
C LEU A 224 -1.37 -21.34 -16.52
N MET A 225 -0.56 -21.47 -17.57
CA MET A 225 0.50 -22.48 -17.64
C MET A 225 1.49 -22.35 -16.48
N ARG A 226 1.97 -21.15 -16.17
CA ARG A 226 2.86 -20.89 -15.03
C ARG A 226 2.20 -21.25 -13.71
N ALA A 227 0.94 -20.85 -13.51
CA ALA A 227 0.19 -21.14 -12.30
C ALA A 227 0.06 -22.66 -12.04
N VAL A 228 -0.36 -23.44 -13.03
CA VAL A 228 -0.53 -24.89 -12.86
C VAL A 228 0.80 -25.62 -12.64
N ILE A 229 1.89 -25.17 -13.25
CA ILE A 229 3.24 -25.72 -13.03
C ILE A 229 3.71 -25.43 -11.60
N ILE A 230 3.49 -24.25 -11.09
CA ILE A 230 3.83 -23.89 -9.69
C ILE A 230 3.06 -24.79 -8.72
N MET A 231 1.76 -24.94 -8.92
CA MET A 231 0.91 -25.81 -8.10
C MET A 231 1.39 -27.27 -8.13
N LYS A 232 1.68 -27.81 -9.33
CA LYS A 232 2.21 -29.17 -9.48
C LYS A 232 3.51 -29.36 -8.71
N ARG A 233 4.50 -28.48 -8.91
CA ARG A 233 5.79 -28.55 -8.23
C ARG A 233 5.66 -28.46 -6.71
N TYR A 234 4.72 -27.63 -6.21
CA TYR A 234 4.42 -27.54 -4.78
C TYR A 234 3.87 -28.87 -4.23
N VAL A 235 2.98 -29.53 -4.95
CA VAL A 235 2.44 -30.85 -4.58
C VAL A 235 3.54 -31.91 -4.59
N ASP A 236 4.36 -31.96 -5.67
CA ASP A 236 5.48 -32.91 -5.81
C ASP A 236 6.55 -32.75 -4.70
N MET A 237 6.68 -31.56 -4.10
CA MET A 237 7.60 -31.32 -2.97
C MET A 237 7.06 -31.80 -1.61
N LYS A 238 5.75 -32.03 -1.50
CA LYS A 238 5.09 -32.42 -0.23
C LYS A 238 4.71 -33.91 -0.14
N GLY A 239 4.80 -34.63 -1.24
CA GLY A 239 4.57 -36.07 -1.33
C GLY A 239 5.88 -36.84 -1.30
#